data_5f880fbc7f5322aad62757ad8ac51b59
#
_entry.id   5f880fbc7f5322aad62757ad8ac51b59
#
_cell.length_a   1.000
_cell.length_b   1.000
_cell.length_c   1.000
_cell.angle_alpha   90.00
_cell.angle_beta   90.00
_cell.angle_gamma   90.00
#
_symmetry.space_group_name_H-M   'P 1'
#
loop_
_entity.id
_entity.type
_entity.pdbx_description
1 polymer ?
#
loop_
_entity_poly.entity_id
_entity_poly.type
_entity_poly.pdbx_seq_one_letter_code
_entity_poly.pdbx_strand_id
1 'polypeptide(L)'
;MSSLRLTFWGAAGQVTGSMHLLEAAGARILLDGGLFQGHRAESHRLNVQLPFDARRIDAVVLSHAHIDHSGRLPLLVKEGFHGPIYATPATRDLSAVMLADAANIQEKDHEYLERKGRVAPESEPLYSLRDAIAVQDLMVGVPYRRVFHVRKHLALDFLDAGHILGSASVDLRVSENGNHRLVYSGDIGRSGLPIVRDPEPPTGPIDTLIVESTYANRQHESFDQAETRLAEAVRRVASRGGKLLIPAFAVGRAQELIYSLHRLSRAGQIPQIPIYLDSPLAVDITTVFRMHPEVFDRAERFIVTTNELFDFPLLHYVRDVSESKALNSRNGPAVIIAASGMAESGRILHHLAHGIGDHRNLVLFVGFQAEHTLGRRIESGQERVRFLGQEHERRAEVESITGYSAHADRDELRAWVRRLGGPIRRAFVVHGEPPALEAMAAILREEGVRDVRVPSHGESFEL
;
A
#
# COMPACT_ATOMS: atom_id res chain seq x y z
N MET A 1 19.89 11.47 -31.51
CA MET A 1 18.87 12.11 -30.67
C MET A 1 18.49 11.06 -29.63
N SER A 2 18.62 11.35 -28.33
CA SER A 2 18.14 10.42 -27.31
C SER A 2 16.61 10.36 -27.44
N SER A 3 16.06 9.18 -27.72
CA SER A 3 14.61 8.98 -27.79
C SER A 3 14.05 9.04 -26.37
N LEU A 4 12.95 9.72 -26.19
CA LEU A 4 12.19 9.70 -24.94
C LEU A 4 11.24 8.50 -25.00
N ARG A 5 11.52 7.45 -24.19
CA ARG A 5 10.79 6.17 -24.23
C ARG A 5 10.31 5.80 -22.85
N LEU A 6 9.10 5.27 -22.77
CA LEU A 6 8.49 4.73 -21.55
C LEU A 6 8.09 3.27 -21.77
N THR A 7 8.52 2.37 -20.87
CA THR A 7 8.19 0.93 -20.90
C THR A 7 7.51 0.51 -19.61
N PHE A 8 6.41 -0.24 -19.69
CA PHE A 8 5.59 -0.68 -18.55
C PHE A 8 5.91 -2.13 -18.18
N TRP A 9 6.64 -2.33 -17.08
CA TRP A 9 7.09 -3.64 -16.61
C TRP A 9 6.25 -4.23 -15.49
N GLY A 10 5.20 -3.55 -15.05
CA GLY A 10 4.29 -4.02 -14.02
C GLY A 10 3.16 -3.03 -13.77
N ALA A 11 2.21 -3.40 -12.93
CA ALA A 11 0.94 -2.70 -12.76
C ALA A 11 0.22 -2.39 -14.10
N ALA A 12 0.49 -3.17 -15.14
CA ALA A 12 -0.08 -3.08 -16.47
C ALA A 12 -1.06 -4.23 -16.66
N GLY A 13 -2.36 -3.94 -16.65
CA GLY A 13 -3.44 -4.93 -16.65
C GLY A 13 -3.71 -5.58 -15.28
N GLN A 14 -3.07 -5.13 -14.22
CA GLN A 14 -3.19 -5.65 -12.86
C GLN A 14 -2.82 -4.59 -11.81
N VAL A 15 -3.14 -4.83 -10.54
CA VAL A 15 -2.92 -3.88 -9.43
C VAL A 15 -1.49 -3.90 -8.89
N THR A 16 -0.70 -4.99 -9.05
CA THR A 16 0.56 -5.15 -8.33
C THR A 16 1.79 -5.11 -9.24
N GLY A 17 2.98 -4.96 -8.63
CA GLY A 17 4.26 -4.99 -9.30
C GLY A 17 4.62 -3.71 -10.03
N SER A 18 4.17 -2.55 -9.54
CA SER A 18 4.38 -1.25 -10.20
C SER A 18 5.84 -1.02 -10.54
N MET A 19 6.14 -0.87 -11.82
CA MET A 19 7.50 -0.69 -12.33
C MET A 19 7.48 -0.16 -13.76
N HIS A 20 7.90 1.10 -13.96
CA HIS A 20 7.90 1.75 -15.26
C HIS A 20 9.28 2.31 -15.56
N LEU A 21 9.85 1.97 -16.71
CA LEU A 21 11.18 2.41 -17.12
C LEU A 21 11.06 3.61 -18.08
N LEU A 22 11.57 4.75 -17.65
CA LEU A 22 11.73 5.96 -18.47
C LEU A 22 13.17 6.06 -18.98
N GLU A 23 13.34 6.08 -20.28
CA GLU A 23 14.61 6.40 -20.94
C GLU A 23 14.53 7.83 -21.47
N ALA A 24 15.28 8.75 -20.84
CA ALA A 24 15.22 10.19 -21.11
C ALA A 24 16.55 10.86 -20.85
N ALA A 25 16.94 11.84 -21.64
CA ALA A 25 18.17 12.62 -21.47
C ALA A 25 19.43 11.76 -21.25
N GLY A 26 19.51 10.65 -21.98
CA GLY A 26 20.60 9.67 -21.85
C GLY A 26 20.64 8.90 -20.54
N ALA A 27 19.58 8.98 -19.73
CA ALA A 27 19.43 8.26 -18.46
C ALA A 27 18.29 7.25 -18.52
N ARG A 28 18.40 6.21 -17.67
CA ARG A 28 17.40 5.18 -17.46
C ARG A 28 16.87 5.30 -16.02
N ILE A 29 15.67 5.82 -15.89
CA ILE A 29 15.02 6.09 -14.62
C ILE A 29 13.90 5.08 -14.41
N LEU A 30 13.93 4.37 -13.29
CA LEU A 30 12.87 3.47 -12.90
C LEU A 30 11.88 4.20 -11.99
N LEU A 31 10.60 4.21 -12.36
CA LEU A 31 9.50 4.68 -11.53
C LEU A 31 8.94 3.45 -10.81
N ASP A 32 9.16 3.39 -9.50
CA ASP A 32 8.89 2.27 -8.61
C ASP A 32 9.64 0.98 -8.95
N GLY A 33 9.62 0.03 -8.04
CA GLY A 33 10.21 -1.30 -8.17
C GLY A 33 9.43 -2.31 -7.35
N GLY A 34 8.16 -2.51 -7.73
CA GLY A 34 7.18 -3.24 -6.94
C GLY A 34 7.21 -4.75 -7.11
N LEU A 35 6.77 -5.43 -6.05
CA LEU A 35 6.60 -6.88 -6.02
C LEU A 35 5.23 -7.26 -6.58
N PHE A 36 5.18 -8.24 -7.49
CA PHE A 36 3.92 -8.86 -7.90
C PHE A 36 3.36 -9.70 -6.76
N GLN A 37 2.07 -9.56 -6.49
CA GLN A 37 1.33 -10.30 -5.48
C GLN A 37 0.19 -11.10 -6.11
N GLY A 38 -0.32 -12.13 -5.43
CA GLY A 38 -1.38 -12.98 -5.91
C GLY A 38 -1.01 -14.45 -5.90
N HIS A 39 -1.41 -15.23 -6.91
CA HIS A 39 -1.16 -16.66 -6.95
C HIS A 39 0.35 -16.97 -6.93
N ARG A 40 0.80 -17.77 -5.94
CA ARG A 40 2.21 -17.96 -5.56
C ARG A 40 3.13 -18.29 -6.75
N ALA A 41 2.74 -19.26 -7.57
CA ALA A 41 3.57 -19.69 -8.71
C ALA A 41 3.70 -18.61 -9.80
N GLU A 42 2.63 -17.87 -10.05
CA GLU A 42 2.61 -16.79 -11.04
C GLU A 42 3.39 -15.57 -10.57
N SER A 43 3.11 -15.11 -9.34
CA SER A 43 3.83 -13.99 -8.73
C SER A 43 5.32 -14.31 -8.59
N HIS A 44 5.71 -15.53 -8.19
CA HIS A 44 7.12 -15.93 -8.15
C HIS A 44 7.76 -15.81 -9.52
N ARG A 45 7.15 -16.36 -10.58
CA ARG A 45 7.67 -16.28 -11.95
C ARG A 45 7.92 -14.85 -12.42
N LEU A 46 7.04 -13.91 -12.04
CA LEU A 46 7.18 -12.50 -12.39
C LEU A 46 8.20 -11.76 -11.53
N ASN A 47 8.42 -12.23 -10.28
CA ASN A 47 9.31 -11.58 -9.33
C ASN A 47 10.77 -12.03 -9.42
N VAL A 48 11.03 -13.28 -9.79
CA VAL A 48 12.37 -13.90 -9.71
C VAL A 48 13.39 -13.26 -10.64
N GLN A 49 12.95 -12.67 -11.75
CA GLN A 49 13.82 -12.09 -12.76
C GLN A 49 13.42 -10.66 -13.11
N LEU A 50 14.40 -9.75 -13.15
CA LEU A 50 14.21 -8.41 -13.67
C LEU A 50 14.17 -8.45 -15.20
N PRO A 51 13.29 -7.69 -15.88
CA PRO A 51 13.18 -7.68 -17.34
C PRO A 51 14.28 -6.84 -18.05
N PHE A 52 15.24 -6.34 -17.28
CA PHE A 52 16.35 -5.50 -17.75
C PHE A 52 17.60 -5.74 -16.89
N ASP A 53 18.75 -5.28 -17.36
CA ASP A 53 20.00 -5.30 -16.58
C ASP A 53 19.96 -4.18 -15.52
N ALA A 54 19.92 -4.57 -14.23
CA ALA A 54 19.86 -3.64 -13.09
C ALA A 54 21.03 -2.66 -13.05
N ARG A 55 22.22 -3.07 -13.49
CA ARG A 55 23.43 -2.23 -13.54
C ARG A 55 23.33 -1.07 -14.52
N ARG A 56 22.36 -1.11 -15.43
CA ARG A 56 22.10 -0.08 -16.44
C ARG A 56 21.04 0.94 -16.00
N ILE A 57 20.46 0.79 -14.81
CA ILE A 57 19.53 1.76 -14.24
C ILE A 57 20.34 2.85 -13.55
N ASP A 58 20.08 4.11 -13.91
CA ASP A 58 20.80 5.26 -13.38
C ASP A 58 20.23 5.75 -12.05
N ALA A 59 18.93 5.66 -11.88
CA ALA A 59 18.24 6.04 -10.64
C ALA A 59 16.86 5.37 -10.56
N VAL A 60 16.35 5.27 -9.33
CA VAL A 60 14.94 4.93 -9.05
C VAL A 60 14.24 6.15 -8.45
N VAL A 61 13.00 6.37 -8.81
CA VAL A 61 12.09 7.34 -8.15
C VAL A 61 10.95 6.52 -7.55
N LEU A 62 10.90 6.47 -6.22
CA LEU A 62 9.92 5.69 -5.48
C LEU A 62 8.76 6.58 -5.03
N SER A 63 7.55 6.26 -5.48
CA SER A 63 6.34 7.01 -5.15
C SER A 63 5.93 6.81 -3.68
N HIS A 64 5.95 5.60 -3.19
CA HIS A 64 5.62 5.28 -1.79
C HIS A 64 6.12 3.88 -1.38
N ALA A 65 5.94 3.55 -0.09
CA ALA A 65 6.61 2.40 0.52
C ALA A 65 5.86 1.06 0.39
N HIS A 66 4.63 1.00 -0.15
CA HIS A 66 3.93 -0.28 -0.30
C HIS A 66 4.76 -1.29 -1.10
N ILE A 67 4.63 -2.56 -0.76
CA ILE A 67 5.46 -3.64 -1.31
C ILE A 67 5.25 -3.84 -2.81
N ASP A 68 4.08 -3.58 -3.34
CA ASP A 68 3.79 -3.58 -4.78
C ASP A 68 4.36 -2.38 -5.54
N HIS A 69 5.02 -1.43 -4.83
CA HIS A 69 5.80 -0.32 -5.38
C HIS A 69 7.29 -0.36 -5.01
N SER A 70 7.65 -0.97 -3.88
CA SER A 70 9.03 -0.99 -3.36
C SER A 70 9.66 -2.37 -3.26
N GLY A 71 8.86 -3.43 -3.28
CA GLY A 71 9.26 -4.77 -2.81
C GLY A 71 10.32 -5.49 -3.65
N ARG A 72 10.64 -5.05 -4.87
CA ARG A 72 11.77 -5.56 -5.67
C ARG A 72 13.00 -4.66 -5.65
N LEU A 73 13.02 -3.58 -4.87
CA LEU A 73 14.22 -2.77 -4.70
C LEU A 73 15.40 -3.59 -4.12
N PRO A 74 15.22 -4.51 -3.14
CA PRO A 74 16.31 -5.36 -2.69
C PRO A 74 16.83 -6.31 -3.78
N LEU A 75 15.95 -6.84 -4.63
CA LEU A 75 16.37 -7.66 -5.78
C LEU A 75 17.16 -6.82 -6.79
N LEU A 76 16.74 -5.58 -7.05
CA LEU A 76 17.45 -4.66 -7.93
C LEU A 76 18.89 -4.42 -7.42
N VAL A 77 19.07 -4.21 -6.10
CA VAL A 77 20.38 -4.05 -5.47
C VAL A 77 21.20 -5.35 -5.57
N LYS A 78 20.60 -6.49 -5.26
CA LYS A 78 21.24 -7.82 -5.38
C LYS A 78 21.76 -8.07 -6.80
N GLU A 79 21.03 -7.63 -7.83
CA GLU A 79 21.39 -7.75 -9.24
C GLU A 79 22.35 -6.64 -9.75
N GLY A 80 22.86 -5.81 -8.83
CA GLY A 80 23.97 -4.88 -9.10
C GLY A 80 23.56 -3.44 -9.37
N PHE A 81 22.33 -3.03 -9.05
CA PHE A 81 21.98 -1.61 -9.02
C PHE A 81 22.75 -0.89 -7.91
N HIS A 82 23.30 0.28 -8.23
CA HIS A 82 24.10 1.09 -7.31
C HIS A 82 23.81 2.59 -7.43
N GLY A 83 22.79 2.97 -8.19
CA GLY A 83 22.34 4.35 -8.33
C GLY A 83 21.50 4.82 -7.13
N PRO A 84 21.17 6.12 -7.05
CA PRO A 84 20.32 6.66 -6.00
C PRO A 84 18.85 6.22 -6.16
N ILE A 85 18.16 6.07 -5.02
CA ILE A 85 16.72 5.85 -4.94
C ILE A 85 16.11 7.09 -4.30
N TYR A 86 15.44 7.92 -5.08
CA TYR A 86 14.79 9.14 -4.61
C TYR A 86 13.41 8.83 -4.09
N ALA A 87 13.12 9.27 -2.86
CA ALA A 87 11.82 9.12 -2.21
C ALA A 87 11.59 10.29 -1.25
N THR A 88 10.38 10.47 -0.74
CA THR A 88 10.18 11.39 0.38
C THR A 88 10.87 10.86 1.64
N PRO A 89 11.23 11.70 2.63
CA PRO A 89 11.84 11.24 3.88
C PRO A 89 11.01 10.17 4.60
N ALA A 90 9.69 10.33 4.67
CA ALA A 90 8.81 9.37 5.30
C ALA A 90 8.71 8.05 4.53
N THR A 91 8.64 8.08 3.20
CA THR A 91 8.70 6.88 2.35
C THR A 91 10.02 6.13 2.54
N ARG A 92 11.16 6.84 2.62
CA ARG A 92 12.47 6.23 2.91
C ARG A 92 12.45 5.46 4.22
N ASP A 93 11.98 6.07 5.29
CA ASP A 93 12.01 5.47 6.62
C ASP A 93 10.97 4.33 6.76
N LEU A 94 9.81 4.43 6.11
CA LEU A 94 8.85 3.33 5.99
C LEU A 94 9.43 2.15 5.20
N SER A 95 10.10 2.42 4.08
CA SER A 95 10.71 1.38 3.24
C SER A 95 11.78 0.59 4.00
N ALA A 96 12.53 1.24 4.91
CA ALA A 96 13.51 0.55 5.76
C ALA A 96 12.87 -0.57 6.58
N VAL A 97 11.74 -0.28 7.21
CA VAL A 97 11.03 -1.24 8.06
C VAL A 97 10.33 -2.31 7.21
N MET A 98 9.67 -1.90 6.14
CA MET A 98 8.87 -2.80 5.31
C MET A 98 9.71 -3.80 4.51
N LEU A 99 10.81 -3.36 3.91
CA LEU A 99 11.68 -4.23 3.12
C LEU A 99 12.42 -5.23 4.00
N ALA A 100 12.83 -4.81 5.22
CA ALA A 100 13.43 -5.73 6.20
C ALA A 100 12.42 -6.80 6.66
N ASP A 101 11.18 -6.42 6.94
CA ASP A 101 10.12 -7.38 7.32
C ASP A 101 9.80 -8.33 6.17
N ALA A 102 9.69 -7.84 4.94
CA ALA A 102 9.44 -8.65 3.75
C ALA A 102 10.56 -9.68 3.50
N ALA A 103 11.82 -9.31 3.71
CA ALA A 103 12.95 -10.24 3.63
C ALA A 103 12.88 -11.31 4.73
N ASN A 104 12.66 -10.90 5.98
CA ASN A 104 12.51 -11.82 7.11
C ASN A 104 11.36 -12.83 6.93
N ILE A 105 10.24 -12.40 6.34
CA ILE A 105 9.11 -13.29 6.05
C ILE A 105 9.54 -14.35 5.02
N GLN A 106 10.18 -13.96 3.92
CA GLN A 106 10.64 -14.86 2.87
C GLN A 106 11.65 -15.89 3.42
N GLU A 107 12.65 -15.44 4.20
CA GLU A 107 13.66 -16.30 4.80
C GLU A 107 13.02 -17.32 5.78
N LYS A 108 12.12 -16.88 6.66
CA LYS A 108 11.43 -17.76 7.62
C LYS A 108 10.50 -18.75 6.95
N ASP A 109 9.81 -18.35 5.89
CA ASP A 109 8.93 -19.24 5.12
C ASP A 109 9.77 -20.33 4.42
N HIS A 110 10.91 -19.96 3.85
CA HIS A 110 11.85 -20.91 3.25
C HIS A 110 12.36 -21.92 4.28
N GLU A 111 12.91 -21.45 5.43
CA GLU A 111 13.36 -22.30 6.53
C GLU A 111 12.28 -23.25 7.06
N TYR A 112 11.03 -22.76 7.13
CA TYR A 112 9.91 -23.60 7.55
C TYR A 112 9.62 -24.71 6.55
N LEU A 113 9.63 -24.41 5.26
CA LEU A 113 9.41 -25.39 4.19
C LEU A 113 10.58 -26.38 4.10
N GLU A 114 11.80 -25.92 4.29
CA GLU A 114 13.00 -26.78 4.37
C GLU A 114 12.89 -27.82 5.50
N ARG A 115 12.55 -27.36 6.70
CA ARG A 115 12.32 -28.26 7.85
C ARG A 115 11.20 -29.28 7.62
N LYS A 116 10.25 -28.97 6.72
CA LYS A 116 9.15 -29.87 6.35
C LYS A 116 9.47 -30.75 5.13
N GLY A 117 10.65 -30.62 4.52
CA GLY A 117 11.01 -31.34 3.30
C GLY A 117 10.12 -30.96 2.09
N ARG A 118 9.62 -29.72 2.02
CA ARG A 118 8.68 -29.21 1.03
C ARG A 118 9.24 -28.01 0.26
N VAL A 119 10.56 -27.92 0.13
CA VAL A 119 11.18 -26.84 -0.65
C VAL A 119 10.80 -26.99 -2.12
N ALA A 120 10.36 -25.89 -2.70
CA ALA A 120 10.09 -25.76 -4.11
C ALA A 120 10.81 -24.51 -4.65
N PRO A 121 11.14 -24.41 -5.93
CA PRO A 121 11.82 -23.22 -6.48
C PRO A 121 11.14 -21.90 -6.13
N GLU A 122 9.80 -21.90 -6.08
CA GLU A 122 8.99 -20.75 -5.70
C GLU A 122 9.00 -20.43 -4.20
N SER A 123 9.71 -21.20 -3.39
CA SER A 123 9.90 -20.93 -1.95
C SER A 123 11.27 -20.34 -1.63
N GLU A 124 12.15 -20.20 -2.60
CA GLU A 124 13.44 -19.54 -2.40
C GLU A 124 13.24 -18.04 -2.19
N PRO A 125 13.93 -17.43 -1.20
CA PRO A 125 13.87 -15.98 -1.00
C PRO A 125 14.40 -15.24 -2.22
N LEU A 126 13.67 -14.26 -2.70
CA LEU A 126 14.10 -13.41 -3.81
C LEU A 126 15.37 -12.63 -3.46
N TYR A 127 15.46 -12.23 -2.21
CA TYR A 127 16.57 -11.47 -1.64
C TYR A 127 16.67 -11.73 -0.14
N SER A 128 17.82 -11.43 0.43
CA SER A 128 18.12 -11.57 1.86
C SER A 128 17.82 -10.28 2.63
N LEU A 129 17.78 -10.39 3.98
CA LEU A 129 17.73 -9.21 4.86
C LEU A 129 18.90 -8.25 4.59
N ARG A 130 20.09 -8.78 4.25
CA ARG A 130 21.24 -7.95 3.88
C ARG A 130 20.97 -7.10 2.64
N ASP A 131 20.34 -7.67 1.63
CA ASP A 131 19.97 -6.94 0.40
C ASP A 131 18.94 -5.86 0.70
N ALA A 132 17.96 -6.14 1.57
CA ALA A 132 16.96 -5.18 2.02
C ALA A 132 17.58 -3.99 2.78
N ILE A 133 18.56 -4.26 3.65
CA ILE A 133 19.31 -3.21 4.38
C ILE A 133 20.14 -2.38 3.40
N ALA A 134 20.79 -2.99 2.41
CA ALA A 134 21.62 -2.29 1.44
C ALA A 134 20.82 -1.27 0.57
N VAL A 135 19.51 -1.45 0.42
CA VAL A 135 18.64 -0.44 -0.23
C VAL A 135 18.73 0.91 0.49
N GLN A 136 18.85 0.92 1.82
CA GLN A 136 18.87 2.15 2.61
C GLN A 136 20.10 3.02 2.34
N ASP A 137 21.23 2.42 2.01
CA ASP A 137 22.46 3.14 1.65
C ASP A 137 22.30 3.93 0.34
N LEU A 138 21.35 3.55 -0.49
CA LEU A 138 21.05 4.20 -1.78
C LEU A 138 19.88 5.19 -1.70
N MET A 139 19.14 5.21 -0.60
CA MET A 139 17.96 6.07 -0.44
C MET A 139 18.32 7.53 -0.21
N VAL A 140 17.74 8.42 -1.02
CA VAL A 140 17.89 9.87 -0.93
C VAL A 140 16.54 10.52 -0.66
N GLY A 141 16.39 11.12 0.53
CA GLY A 141 15.16 11.82 0.92
C GLY A 141 15.02 13.18 0.22
N VAL A 142 13.98 13.36 -0.57
CA VAL A 142 13.63 14.62 -1.25
C VAL A 142 12.29 15.11 -0.69
N PRO A 143 12.24 16.26 0.00
CA PRO A 143 11.01 16.81 0.53
C PRO A 143 10.00 17.18 -0.57
N TYR A 144 8.71 17.18 -0.23
CA TYR A 144 7.67 17.68 -1.13
C TYR A 144 7.91 19.11 -1.58
N ARG A 145 7.48 19.43 -2.81
CA ARG A 145 7.55 20.76 -3.44
C ARG A 145 8.97 21.34 -3.49
N ARG A 146 9.94 20.47 -3.64
CA ARG A 146 11.33 20.85 -3.80
C ARG A 146 11.88 20.25 -5.08
N VAL A 147 11.98 21.06 -6.12
CA VAL A 147 12.59 20.64 -7.38
C VAL A 147 14.02 20.17 -7.13
N PHE A 148 14.30 18.93 -7.51
CA PHE A 148 15.58 18.27 -7.37
C PHE A 148 16.09 17.83 -8.76
N HIS A 149 17.34 18.11 -9.09
CA HIS A 149 17.94 17.68 -10.35
C HIS A 149 18.55 16.30 -10.22
N VAL A 150 17.84 15.29 -10.75
CA VAL A 150 18.33 13.89 -10.80
C VAL A 150 19.57 13.83 -11.71
N ARG A 151 19.51 14.53 -12.85
CA ARG A 151 20.62 14.74 -13.81
C ARG A 151 20.49 16.10 -14.49
N LYS A 152 21.50 16.44 -15.31
CA LYS A 152 21.50 17.64 -16.14
C LYS A 152 20.27 17.70 -17.00
N HIS A 153 19.38 18.05 -17.26
CA HIS A 153 18.15 18.00 -18.08
C HIS A 153 17.02 17.13 -17.53
N LEU A 154 17.12 16.64 -16.30
CA LEU A 154 16.07 15.87 -15.66
C LEU A 154 15.83 16.39 -14.23
N ALA A 155 14.70 17.03 -14.02
CA ALA A 155 14.26 17.55 -12.73
C ALA A 155 13.08 16.74 -12.19
N LEU A 156 13.08 16.52 -10.88
CA LEU A 156 12.08 15.78 -10.10
C LEU A 156 11.43 16.72 -9.08
N ASP A 157 10.13 16.65 -8.94
CA ASP A 157 9.39 17.22 -7.82
C ASP A 157 8.40 16.19 -7.28
N PHE A 158 8.27 16.10 -5.95
CA PHE A 158 7.28 15.27 -5.27
C PHE A 158 6.14 16.14 -4.76
N LEU A 159 4.90 15.71 -5.03
CA LEU A 159 3.69 16.31 -4.49
C LEU A 159 2.96 15.27 -3.64
N ASP A 160 2.31 15.69 -2.58
CA ASP A 160 1.63 14.77 -1.67
C ASP A 160 0.53 14.01 -2.41
N ALA A 161 0.60 12.69 -2.41
CA ALA A 161 -0.42 11.84 -3.05
C ALA A 161 -1.58 11.50 -2.10
N GLY A 162 -1.45 11.77 -0.81
CA GLY A 162 -2.50 11.57 0.19
C GLY A 162 -2.89 10.11 0.45
N HIS A 163 -2.10 9.15 -0.04
CA HIS A 163 -2.43 7.71 0.02
C HIS A 163 -1.98 7.05 1.32
N ILE A 164 -0.69 7.13 1.62
CA ILE A 164 -0.10 6.73 2.91
C ILE A 164 0.94 7.77 3.33
N LEU A 165 1.47 7.62 4.54
CA LEU A 165 2.54 8.48 5.05
C LEU A 165 3.70 8.57 4.05
N GLY A 166 4.00 9.76 3.56
CA GLY A 166 5.10 10.00 2.63
C GLY A 166 4.81 9.71 1.16
N SER A 167 3.63 9.20 0.80
CA SER A 167 3.27 8.91 -0.60
C SER A 167 3.31 10.15 -1.48
N ALA A 168 3.79 10.00 -2.70
CA ALA A 168 4.00 11.11 -3.62
C ALA A 168 3.53 10.83 -5.05
N SER A 169 2.89 11.82 -5.64
CA SER A 169 2.87 11.96 -7.09
C SER A 169 4.19 12.55 -7.57
N VAL A 170 4.68 12.07 -8.70
CA VAL A 170 6.00 12.37 -9.25
C VAL A 170 5.85 13.29 -10.47
N ASP A 171 6.42 14.49 -10.42
CA ASP A 171 6.49 15.44 -11.55
C ASP A 171 7.91 15.45 -12.11
N LEU A 172 8.12 14.82 -13.26
CA LEU A 172 9.40 14.78 -13.96
C LEU A 172 9.39 15.73 -15.14
N ARG A 173 10.45 16.56 -15.23
CA ARG A 173 10.64 17.53 -16.32
C ARG A 173 11.94 17.23 -17.06
N VAL A 174 11.82 16.88 -18.32
CA VAL A 174 12.92 16.62 -19.24
C VAL A 174 13.11 17.85 -20.11
N SER A 175 14.31 18.45 -20.10
CA SER A 175 14.63 19.67 -20.87
C SER A 175 15.62 19.44 -22.02
N GLU A 176 15.91 18.19 -22.38
CA GLU A 176 16.74 17.82 -23.52
C GLU A 176 15.89 17.76 -24.81
N ASN A 177 16.31 18.45 -25.86
CA ASN A 177 15.62 18.48 -27.17
C ASN A 177 14.17 19.00 -27.14
N GLY A 178 13.83 19.87 -26.22
CA GLY A 178 12.49 20.38 -25.93
C GLY A 178 12.14 20.19 -24.46
N ASN A 179 11.00 20.72 -24.07
CA ASN A 179 10.49 20.52 -22.72
C ASN A 179 9.41 19.42 -22.77
N HIS A 180 9.59 18.34 -22.00
CA HIS A 180 8.59 17.30 -21.82
C HIS A 180 8.31 17.11 -20.35
N ARG A 181 7.06 17.18 -19.96
CA ARG A 181 6.60 16.99 -18.58
C ARG A 181 5.85 15.67 -18.44
N LEU A 182 6.40 14.78 -17.64
CA LEU A 182 5.79 13.51 -17.28
C LEU A 182 5.32 13.57 -15.82
N VAL A 183 4.05 13.24 -15.60
CA VAL A 183 3.48 13.09 -14.27
C VAL A 183 3.14 11.61 -14.05
N TYR A 184 3.65 11.04 -12.95
CA TYR A 184 3.25 9.73 -12.46
C TYR A 184 2.49 9.91 -11.15
N SER A 185 1.25 9.46 -11.10
CA SER A 185 0.39 9.66 -9.93
C SER A 185 0.91 8.96 -8.67
N GLY A 186 1.66 7.85 -8.81
CA GLY A 186 1.71 6.85 -7.76
C GLY A 186 0.30 6.37 -7.46
N ASP A 187 0.05 5.99 -6.23
CA ASP A 187 -1.30 5.72 -5.73
C ASP A 187 -1.90 7.00 -5.14
N ILE A 188 -3.11 7.31 -5.55
CA ILE A 188 -3.81 8.54 -5.17
C ILE A 188 -4.69 8.26 -3.96
N GLY A 189 -4.53 9.06 -2.92
CA GLY A 189 -5.33 8.97 -1.71
C GLY A 189 -6.69 9.67 -1.83
N ARG A 190 -7.47 9.51 -0.78
CA ARG A 190 -8.77 10.14 -0.61
C ARG A 190 -8.63 11.51 0.04
N SER A 191 -9.57 12.40 -0.26
CA SER A 191 -9.66 13.69 0.44
C SER A 191 -10.48 13.58 1.73
N GLY A 192 -10.07 14.34 2.74
CA GLY A 192 -10.77 14.41 4.04
C GLY A 192 -10.57 13.18 4.94
N LEU A 193 -9.59 12.31 4.65
CA LEU A 193 -9.17 11.28 5.60
C LEU A 193 -8.30 11.88 6.71
N PRO A 194 -8.38 11.37 7.94
CA PRO A 194 -7.49 11.81 9.01
C PRO A 194 -6.06 11.33 8.80
N ILE A 195 -5.14 11.93 9.52
CA ILE A 195 -3.72 11.60 9.62
C ILE A 195 -2.91 12.13 8.42
N VAL A 196 -3.14 11.63 7.21
CA VAL A 196 -2.41 12.08 6.00
C VAL A 196 -3.10 13.28 5.36
N ARG A 197 -2.31 14.08 4.63
CA ARG A 197 -2.87 15.23 3.91
C ARG A 197 -3.69 14.80 2.71
N ASP A 198 -4.56 15.67 2.26
CA ASP A 198 -5.25 15.51 0.99
C ASP A 198 -4.28 15.44 -0.19
N PRO A 199 -4.59 14.65 -1.22
CA PRO A 199 -3.77 14.57 -2.43
C PRO A 199 -3.65 15.93 -3.11
N GLU A 200 -2.44 16.27 -3.51
CA GLU A 200 -2.08 17.50 -4.16
C GLU A 200 -1.62 17.27 -5.60
N PRO A 201 -2.54 17.36 -6.60
CA PRO A 201 -2.19 17.09 -7.98
C PRO A 201 -1.25 18.18 -8.54
N PRO A 202 -0.23 17.81 -9.33
CA PRO A 202 0.63 18.76 -10.02
C PRO A 202 -0.16 19.54 -11.09
N THR A 203 -0.18 20.87 -11.00
CA THR A 203 -1.00 21.71 -11.88
C THR A 203 -0.29 22.16 -13.15
N GLY A 204 -1.04 22.37 -14.23
CA GLY A 204 -0.59 22.90 -15.51
C GLY A 204 -0.50 21.88 -16.65
N PRO A 205 -0.01 22.27 -17.85
CA PRO A 205 0.07 21.38 -19.00
C PRO A 205 0.94 20.14 -18.73
N ILE A 206 0.47 18.95 -19.15
CA ILE A 206 1.15 17.67 -18.98
C ILE A 206 1.28 17.00 -20.34
N ASP A 207 2.50 16.62 -20.73
CA ASP A 207 2.73 15.89 -21.97
C ASP A 207 2.41 14.41 -21.82
N THR A 208 2.83 13.80 -20.70
CA THR A 208 2.55 12.39 -20.40
C THR A 208 2.05 12.25 -18.95
N LEU A 209 0.87 11.66 -18.78
CA LEU A 209 0.32 11.26 -17.49
C LEU A 209 0.37 9.73 -17.38
N ILE A 210 0.91 9.21 -16.27
CA ILE A 210 0.73 7.81 -15.84
C ILE A 210 -0.14 7.86 -14.60
N VAL A 211 -1.31 7.20 -14.62
CA VAL A 211 -2.29 7.33 -13.53
C VAL A 211 -2.86 5.99 -13.11
N GLU A 212 -3.00 5.81 -11.79
CA GLU A 212 -3.63 4.64 -11.18
C GLU A 212 -5.13 4.54 -11.50
N SER A 213 -5.70 3.37 -11.26
CA SER A 213 -7.13 3.12 -11.51
C SER A 213 -7.79 2.15 -10.53
N THR A 214 -7.17 1.88 -9.38
CA THR A 214 -7.56 0.82 -8.44
C THR A 214 -9.07 0.76 -8.17
N TYR A 215 -9.70 1.90 -7.93
CA TYR A 215 -11.13 1.99 -7.65
C TYR A 215 -11.91 2.91 -8.62
N ALA A 216 -11.41 3.11 -9.82
CA ALA A 216 -12.07 3.96 -10.82
C ALA A 216 -13.49 3.50 -11.22
N ASN A 217 -13.86 2.27 -10.91
CA ASN A 217 -15.18 1.69 -11.19
C ASN A 217 -16.11 1.61 -9.96
N ARG A 218 -15.70 2.16 -8.79
CA ARG A 218 -16.45 2.06 -7.53
C ARG A 218 -16.53 3.39 -6.81
N GLN A 219 -17.45 3.46 -5.84
CA GLN A 219 -17.54 4.53 -4.85
C GLN A 219 -17.34 3.96 -3.47
N HIS A 220 -16.75 4.74 -2.58
CA HIS A 220 -16.59 4.41 -1.17
C HIS A 220 -17.66 5.12 -0.33
N GLU A 221 -17.99 4.51 0.79
CA GLU A 221 -18.70 5.23 1.84
C GLU A 221 -17.82 6.35 2.43
N SER A 222 -18.46 7.36 3.04
CA SER A 222 -17.71 8.43 3.71
C SER A 222 -16.98 7.90 4.94
N PHE A 223 -15.93 8.63 5.37
CA PHE A 223 -15.20 8.30 6.59
C PHE A 223 -16.12 8.29 7.83
N ASP A 224 -17.04 9.24 7.95
CA ASP A 224 -17.99 9.31 9.09
C ASP A 224 -18.95 8.11 9.11
N GLN A 225 -19.40 7.64 7.94
CA GLN A 225 -20.19 6.41 7.85
C GLN A 225 -19.36 5.19 8.26
N ALA A 226 -18.11 5.12 7.84
CA ALA A 226 -17.19 4.05 8.21
C ALA A 226 -16.94 4.01 9.72
N GLU A 227 -16.72 5.17 10.37
CA GLU A 227 -16.56 5.24 11.82
C GLU A 227 -17.83 4.82 12.56
N THR A 228 -19.00 5.25 12.08
CA THR A 228 -20.29 4.83 12.65
C THR A 228 -20.44 3.31 12.63
N ARG A 229 -20.14 2.68 11.51
CA ARG A 229 -20.18 1.23 11.36
C ARG A 229 -19.12 0.51 12.19
N LEU A 230 -17.92 1.07 12.32
CA LEU A 230 -16.89 0.55 13.22
C LEU A 230 -17.38 0.58 14.68
N ALA A 231 -17.98 1.70 15.12
CA ALA A 231 -18.54 1.80 16.46
C ALA A 231 -19.66 0.77 16.71
N GLU A 232 -20.53 0.54 15.73
CA GLU A 232 -21.59 -0.47 15.81
C GLU A 232 -21.00 -1.88 15.90
N ALA A 233 -19.97 -2.22 15.11
CA ALA A 233 -19.27 -3.49 15.15
C ALA A 233 -18.65 -3.74 16.54
N VAL A 234 -17.98 -2.74 17.11
CA VAL A 234 -17.40 -2.81 18.48
C VAL A 234 -18.48 -3.04 19.52
N ARG A 235 -19.60 -2.28 19.48
CA ARG A 235 -20.72 -2.45 20.43
C ARG A 235 -21.37 -3.84 20.34
N ARG A 236 -21.59 -4.35 19.11
CA ARG A 236 -22.16 -5.70 18.91
C ARG A 236 -21.28 -6.79 19.50
N VAL A 237 -19.99 -6.74 19.21
CA VAL A 237 -19.03 -7.72 19.72
C VAL A 237 -18.94 -7.65 21.24
N ALA A 238 -18.89 -6.43 21.81
CA ALA A 238 -18.83 -6.24 23.24
C ALA A 238 -20.08 -6.80 23.96
N SER A 239 -21.28 -6.59 23.40
CA SER A 239 -22.54 -7.10 23.98
C SER A 239 -22.63 -8.63 23.97
N ARG A 240 -21.97 -9.30 23.00
CA ARG A 240 -21.92 -10.76 22.89
C ARG A 240 -20.75 -11.38 23.68
N GLY A 241 -19.85 -10.58 24.23
CA GLY A 241 -18.63 -11.04 24.89
C GLY A 241 -17.62 -11.67 23.91
N GLY A 242 -17.71 -11.34 22.62
CA GLY A 242 -16.87 -11.84 21.54
C GLY A 242 -15.67 -10.97 21.22
N LYS A 243 -14.96 -11.31 20.15
CA LYS A 243 -13.78 -10.56 19.63
C LYS A 243 -14.08 -9.97 18.26
N LEU A 244 -13.66 -8.72 18.06
CA LEU A 244 -13.60 -8.08 16.75
C LEU A 244 -12.23 -8.35 16.14
N LEU A 245 -12.18 -9.15 15.08
CA LEU A 245 -10.95 -9.52 14.36
C LEU A 245 -10.85 -8.67 13.11
N ILE A 246 -9.83 -7.82 13.03
CA ILE A 246 -9.65 -6.88 11.93
C ILE A 246 -8.36 -7.20 11.17
N PRO A 247 -8.43 -7.90 10.02
CA PRO A 247 -7.32 -7.99 9.08
C PRO A 247 -6.97 -6.58 8.58
N ALA A 248 -5.74 -6.11 8.83
CA ALA A 248 -5.33 -4.78 8.42
C ALA A 248 -3.92 -4.77 7.83
N PHE A 249 -3.70 -3.94 6.83
CA PHE A 249 -2.35 -3.64 6.37
C PHE A 249 -1.58 -2.91 7.48
N ALA A 250 -0.30 -3.22 7.60
CA ALA A 250 0.52 -2.67 8.67
C ALA A 250 0.77 -1.17 8.50
N VAL A 251 0.78 -0.68 7.26
CA VAL A 251 0.94 0.74 6.90
C VAL A 251 -0.41 1.38 6.60
N GLY A 252 -0.67 2.54 7.18
CA GLY A 252 -1.86 3.37 6.95
C GLY A 252 -3.08 2.82 7.68
N ARG A 253 -3.58 1.67 7.25
CA ARG A 253 -4.85 1.10 7.72
C ARG A 253 -4.88 0.82 9.23
N ALA A 254 -3.82 0.23 9.77
CA ALA A 254 -3.74 -0.02 11.21
C ALA A 254 -3.76 1.28 12.02
N GLN A 255 -3.07 2.32 11.54
CA GLN A 255 -3.00 3.62 12.20
C GLN A 255 -4.33 4.38 12.12
N GLU A 256 -5.03 4.33 11.00
CA GLU A 256 -6.36 4.94 10.86
C GLU A 256 -7.41 4.28 11.75
N LEU A 257 -7.38 2.95 11.88
CA LEU A 257 -8.24 2.23 12.81
C LEU A 257 -7.98 2.62 14.27
N ILE A 258 -6.69 2.72 14.65
CA ILE A 258 -6.31 3.18 15.99
C ILE A 258 -6.83 4.59 16.24
N TYR A 259 -6.68 5.49 15.25
CA TYR A 259 -7.22 6.84 15.31
C TYR A 259 -8.73 6.84 15.56
N SER A 260 -9.50 6.14 14.75
CA SER A 260 -10.96 6.06 14.88
C SER A 260 -11.38 5.46 16.22
N LEU A 261 -10.76 4.37 16.65
CA LEU A 261 -11.05 3.74 17.94
C LEU A 261 -10.73 4.65 19.12
N HIS A 262 -9.62 5.40 19.05
CA HIS A 262 -9.29 6.44 20.04
C HIS A 262 -10.37 7.53 20.11
N ARG A 263 -10.73 8.10 18.95
CA ARG A 263 -11.76 9.14 18.83
C ARG A 263 -13.12 8.67 19.37
N LEU A 264 -13.56 7.47 18.96
CA LEU A 264 -14.81 6.86 19.39
C LEU A 264 -14.83 6.55 20.90
N SER A 265 -13.71 6.09 21.44
CA SER A 265 -13.56 5.83 22.89
C SER A 265 -13.63 7.12 23.70
N ARG A 266 -12.92 8.18 23.29
CA ARG A 266 -12.97 9.50 23.95
C ARG A 266 -14.36 10.12 23.91
N ALA A 267 -15.09 9.93 22.82
CA ALA A 267 -16.47 10.39 22.66
C ALA A 267 -17.51 9.53 23.42
N GLY A 268 -17.08 8.46 24.10
CA GLY A 268 -18.00 7.52 24.78
C GLY A 268 -18.91 6.74 23.83
N GLN A 269 -18.57 6.66 22.55
CA GLN A 269 -19.38 5.99 21.52
C GLN A 269 -19.15 4.48 21.46
N ILE A 270 -18.07 3.99 22.03
CA ILE A 270 -17.77 2.57 22.17
C ILE A 270 -17.48 2.21 23.64
N PRO A 271 -17.73 0.95 24.05
CA PRO A 271 -17.42 0.49 25.40
C PRO A 271 -15.90 0.44 25.62
N GLN A 272 -15.48 0.56 26.87
CA GLN A 272 -14.08 0.52 27.31
C GLN A 272 -13.55 -0.92 27.29
N ILE A 273 -13.29 -1.46 26.11
CA ILE A 273 -12.71 -2.79 25.89
C ILE A 273 -11.27 -2.68 25.36
N PRO A 274 -10.39 -3.64 25.64
CA PRO A 274 -9.02 -3.59 25.17
C PRO A 274 -8.94 -3.71 23.64
N ILE A 275 -8.01 -2.95 23.08
CA ILE A 275 -7.68 -2.89 21.66
C ILE A 275 -6.22 -3.37 21.52
N TYR A 276 -6.00 -4.43 20.76
CA TYR A 276 -4.69 -5.00 20.53
C TYR A 276 -4.23 -4.75 19.11
N LEU A 277 -3.06 -4.09 18.95
CA LEU A 277 -2.32 -4.08 17.70
C LEU A 277 -1.32 -5.23 17.71
N ASP A 278 -1.73 -6.37 17.14
CA ASP A 278 -0.93 -7.59 17.14
C ASP A 278 -0.19 -7.79 15.82
N SER A 279 0.77 -6.91 15.58
CA SER A 279 1.66 -6.92 14.42
C SER A 279 2.95 -6.18 14.76
N PRO A 280 4.11 -6.85 14.91
CA PRO A 280 5.39 -6.18 15.15
C PRO A 280 5.69 -5.12 14.10
N LEU A 281 5.46 -5.43 12.82
CA LEU A 281 5.61 -4.47 11.72
C LEU A 281 4.75 -3.23 11.91
N ALA A 282 3.46 -3.37 12.24
CA ALA A 282 2.58 -2.23 12.43
C ALA A 282 2.99 -1.36 13.64
N VAL A 283 3.57 -1.97 14.67
CA VAL A 283 4.14 -1.25 15.82
C VAL A 283 5.36 -0.42 15.41
N ASP A 284 6.28 -1.00 14.61
CA ASP A 284 7.45 -0.28 14.09
C ASP A 284 7.05 0.86 13.16
N ILE A 285 6.10 0.60 12.26
CA ILE A 285 5.51 1.62 11.38
C ILE A 285 4.87 2.76 12.18
N THR A 286 4.14 2.46 13.27
CA THR A 286 3.58 3.50 14.14
C THR A 286 4.67 4.39 14.74
N THR A 287 5.86 3.83 14.98
CA THR A 287 7.03 4.64 15.40
C THR A 287 7.49 5.58 14.29
N VAL A 288 7.53 5.11 13.03
CA VAL A 288 7.86 5.96 11.89
C VAL A 288 6.81 7.08 11.72
N PHE A 289 5.53 6.79 11.91
CA PHE A 289 4.48 7.83 11.92
C PHE A 289 4.81 8.95 12.92
N ARG A 290 5.22 8.61 14.14
CA ARG A 290 5.60 9.60 15.17
C ARG A 290 6.83 10.44 14.78
N MET A 291 7.71 9.93 13.93
CA MET A 291 8.92 10.63 13.49
C MET A 291 8.65 11.68 12.40
N HIS A 292 7.52 11.60 11.70
CA HIS A 292 7.19 12.45 10.56
C HIS A 292 5.93 13.30 10.75
N PRO A 293 5.86 14.16 11.79
CA PRO A 293 4.69 15.00 12.02
C PRO A 293 4.48 16.05 10.90
N GLU A 294 5.51 16.33 10.09
CA GLU A 294 5.44 17.27 8.97
C GLU A 294 4.51 16.82 7.84
N VAL A 295 4.21 15.54 7.73
CA VAL A 295 3.31 14.99 6.68
C VAL A 295 1.87 14.81 7.14
N PHE A 296 1.55 15.12 8.40
CA PHE A 296 0.17 15.08 8.89
C PHE A 296 -0.62 16.31 8.45
N ASP A 297 -1.93 16.18 8.39
CA ASP A 297 -2.81 17.32 8.30
C ASP A 297 -2.62 18.26 9.50
N ARG A 298 -2.92 19.55 9.31
CA ARG A 298 -2.68 20.59 10.34
C ARG A 298 -3.46 20.34 11.63
N ALA A 299 -4.70 19.84 11.51
CA ALA A 299 -5.55 19.55 12.67
C ALA A 299 -4.97 18.40 13.50
N GLU A 300 -4.38 17.39 12.85
CA GLU A 300 -3.87 16.20 13.51
C GLU A 300 -2.45 16.34 14.04
N ARG A 301 -1.67 17.30 13.54
CA ARG A 301 -0.29 17.57 14.00
C ARG A 301 -0.21 17.79 15.50
N PHE A 302 -1.16 18.51 16.09
CA PHE A 302 -1.16 18.78 17.52
C PHE A 302 -1.38 17.48 18.33
N ILE A 303 -2.32 16.64 17.90
CA ILE A 303 -2.63 15.37 18.57
C ILE A 303 -1.46 14.39 18.50
N VAL A 304 -0.77 14.35 17.35
CA VAL A 304 0.39 13.47 17.16
C VAL A 304 1.60 13.96 17.96
N THR A 305 1.85 15.27 18.00
CA THR A 305 2.97 15.82 18.79
C THR A 305 2.79 15.65 20.29
N THR A 306 1.56 15.48 20.78
CA THR A 306 1.29 15.15 22.20
C THR A 306 1.35 13.65 22.50
N ASN A 307 1.66 12.79 21.54
CA ASN A 307 1.65 11.31 21.62
C ASN A 307 0.29 10.69 21.98
N GLU A 308 -0.77 11.49 22.14
CA GLU A 308 -2.08 10.99 22.58
C GLU A 308 -2.74 10.05 21.56
N LEU A 309 -2.44 10.23 20.25
CA LEU A 309 -3.08 9.49 19.18
C LEU A 309 -2.77 7.98 19.23
N PHE A 310 -1.50 7.65 19.46
CA PHE A 310 -1.00 6.27 19.44
C PHE A 310 -0.59 5.76 20.83
N ASP A 311 -1.08 6.40 21.89
CA ASP A 311 -0.81 6.04 23.28
C ASP A 311 -1.99 6.40 24.18
N PHE A 312 -2.96 5.48 24.30
CA PHE A 312 -4.13 5.65 25.15
C PHE A 312 -4.43 4.35 25.94
N PRO A 313 -5.10 4.42 27.10
CA PRO A 313 -5.18 3.31 28.04
C PRO A 313 -5.74 1.99 27.52
N LEU A 314 -6.56 2.02 26.48
CA LEU A 314 -7.16 0.80 25.88
C LEU A 314 -6.26 0.14 24.84
N LEU A 315 -5.27 0.85 24.29
CA LEU A 315 -4.41 0.35 23.21
C LEU A 315 -3.22 -0.42 23.78
N HIS A 316 -3.05 -1.65 23.32
CA HIS A 316 -1.96 -2.54 23.68
C HIS A 316 -1.19 -2.97 22.44
N TYR A 317 0.10 -2.73 22.44
CA TYR A 317 1.03 -3.17 21.39
C TYR A 317 1.57 -4.56 21.70
N VAL A 318 1.37 -5.51 20.81
CA VAL A 318 1.78 -6.91 21.00
C VAL A 318 2.93 -7.23 20.05
N ARG A 319 4.13 -7.41 20.61
CA ARG A 319 5.32 -7.79 19.86
C ARG A 319 5.66 -9.28 20.04
N ASP A 320 5.48 -9.78 21.24
CA ASP A 320 5.87 -11.15 21.60
C ASP A 320 4.86 -12.20 21.09
N VAL A 321 5.39 -13.35 20.67
CA VAL A 321 4.59 -14.46 20.14
C VAL A 321 3.75 -15.12 21.24
N SER A 322 4.25 -15.16 22.47
CA SER A 322 3.51 -15.76 23.61
C SER A 322 2.32 -14.89 23.99
N GLU A 323 2.46 -13.56 23.97
CA GLU A 323 1.36 -12.62 24.18
C GLU A 323 0.31 -12.75 23.08
N SER A 324 0.74 -12.80 21.81
CA SER A 324 -0.16 -13.01 20.67
C SER A 324 -0.98 -14.31 20.81
N LYS A 325 -0.34 -15.41 21.20
CA LYS A 325 -1.03 -16.69 21.48
C LYS A 325 -2.02 -16.57 22.62
N ALA A 326 -1.69 -15.84 23.69
CA ALA A 326 -2.56 -15.64 24.83
C ALA A 326 -3.86 -14.90 24.47
N LEU A 327 -3.85 -14.03 23.44
CA LEU A 327 -5.04 -13.35 22.94
C LEU A 327 -6.08 -14.34 22.40
N ASN A 328 -5.65 -15.47 21.85
CA ASN A 328 -6.59 -16.48 21.32
C ASN A 328 -7.42 -17.12 22.43
N SER A 329 -6.83 -17.37 23.59
CA SER A 329 -7.49 -17.98 24.76
C SER A 329 -8.11 -16.95 25.71
N ARG A 330 -7.89 -15.64 25.48
CA ARG A 330 -8.46 -14.58 26.32
C ARG A 330 -9.97 -14.63 26.33
N ASN A 331 -10.58 -14.57 27.53
CA ASN A 331 -12.00 -14.42 27.72
C ASN A 331 -12.43 -12.93 27.70
N GLY A 332 -13.68 -12.69 27.27
CA GLY A 332 -14.27 -11.37 27.21
C GLY A 332 -14.00 -10.60 25.92
N PRO A 333 -14.68 -9.47 25.73
CA PRO A 333 -14.63 -8.73 24.49
C PRO A 333 -13.28 -8.04 24.29
N ALA A 334 -12.86 -7.96 23.02
CA ALA A 334 -11.65 -7.27 22.62
C ALA A 334 -11.70 -6.92 21.13
N VAL A 335 -10.93 -5.91 20.73
CA VAL A 335 -10.59 -5.62 19.33
C VAL A 335 -9.18 -6.12 19.07
N ILE A 336 -8.97 -6.90 18.02
CA ILE A 336 -7.66 -7.40 17.60
C ILE A 336 -7.42 -6.95 16.15
N ILE A 337 -6.44 -6.07 15.97
CA ILE A 337 -5.97 -5.59 14.67
C ILE A 337 -4.66 -6.32 14.37
N ALA A 338 -4.60 -7.05 13.26
CA ALA A 338 -3.42 -7.84 12.91
C ALA A 338 -3.18 -7.90 11.40
N ALA A 339 -1.93 -7.93 10.98
CA ALA A 339 -1.55 -8.13 9.59
C ALA A 339 -1.65 -9.63 9.20
N SER A 340 -1.92 -9.95 7.93
CA SER A 340 -2.05 -9.11 6.76
C SER A 340 -3.49 -8.68 6.47
N GLY A 341 -3.65 -7.59 5.72
CA GLY A 341 -4.98 -7.04 5.39
C GLY A 341 -5.86 -7.94 4.51
N MET A 342 -5.28 -8.83 3.69
CA MET A 342 -5.99 -9.81 2.87
C MET A 342 -6.03 -11.22 3.51
N ALA A 343 -5.61 -11.34 4.76
CA ALA A 343 -5.57 -12.57 5.53
C ALA A 343 -4.77 -13.73 4.87
N GLU A 344 -3.73 -13.42 4.09
CA GLU A 344 -2.90 -14.44 3.42
C GLU A 344 -1.69 -14.87 4.27
N SER A 345 -1.29 -14.07 5.22
CA SER A 345 -0.11 -14.30 6.06
C SER A 345 -0.25 -13.63 7.44
N GLY A 346 0.74 -13.79 8.29
CA GLY A 346 0.83 -13.08 9.55
C GLY A 346 -0.05 -13.63 10.68
N ARG A 347 -0.10 -12.87 11.77
CA ARG A 347 -0.76 -13.28 13.01
C ARG A 347 -2.28 -13.38 12.88
N ILE A 348 -2.87 -12.62 11.96
CA ILE A 348 -4.31 -12.67 11.71
C ILE A 348 -4.81 -14.08 11.37
N LEU A 349 -4.00 -14.89 10.67
CA LEU A 349 -4.37 -16.27 10.35
C LEU A 349 -4.59 -17.10 11.61
N HIS A 350 -3.75 -16.90 12.63
CA HIS A 350 -3.90 -17.62 13.91
C HIS A 350 -5.13 -17.12 14.68
N HIS A 351 -5.41 -15.83 14.69
CA HIS A 351 -6.63 -15.30 15.30
C HIS A 351 -7.90 -15.79 14.59
N LEU A 352 -7.87 -15.84 13.26
CA LEU A 352 -8.98 -16.43 12.48
C LEU A 352 -9.14 -17.91 12.78
N ALA A 353 -8.04 -18.69 12.84
CA ALA A 353 -8.13 -20.13 13.14
C ALA A 353 -8.80 -20.43 14.48
N HIS A 354 -8.59 -19.59 15.49
CA HIS A 354 -9.19 -19.75 16.82
C HIS A 354 -10.55 -19.05 16.97
N GLY A 355 -10.83 -18.04 16.13
CA GLY A 355 -11.98 -17.15 16.32
C GLY A 355 -13.09 -17.29 15.30
N ILE A 356 -12.81 -17.78 14.08
CA ILE A 356 -13.79 -17.79 12.98
C ILE A 356 -14.98 -18.75 13.22
N GLY A 357 -14.79 -19.78 14.06
CA GLY A 357 -15.83 -20.74 14.46
C GLY A 357 -16.74 -20.27 15.60
N ASP A 358 -16.50 -19.12 16.21
CA ASP A 358 -17.30 -18.60 17.32
C ASP A 358 -18.29 -17.53 16.83
N HIS A 359 -19.59 -17.79 16.93
CA HIS A 359 -20.67 -16.90 16.51
C HIS A 359 -20.73 -15.55 17.28
N ARG A 360 -20.04 -15.43 18.41
CA ARG A 360 -19.92 -14.17 19.15
C ARG A 360 -18.96 -13.19 18.50
N ASN A 361 -18.04 -13.70 17.69
CA ASN A 361 -17.00 -12.91 17.04
C ASN A 361 -17.50 -12.30 15.73
N LEU A 362 -16.80 -11.25 15.33
CA LEU A 362 -16.97 -10.59 14.04
C LEU A 362 -15.62 -10.44 13.36
N VAL A 363 -15.55 -10.80 12.09
CA VAL A 363 -14.42 -10.50 11.21
C VAL A 363 -14.77 -9.26 10.40
N LEU A 364 -13.99 -8.19 10.55
CA LEU A 364 -14.23 -6.91 9.90
C LEU A 364 -13.13 -6.62 8.87
N PHE A 365 -13.47 -6.67 7.60
CA PHE A 365 -12.57 -6.23 6.53
C PHE A 365 -12.69 -4.72 6.32
N VAL A 366 -11.55 -4.04 6.24
CA VAL A 366 -11.45 -2.58 6.12
C VAL A 366 -10.62 -2.13 4.91
N GLY A 367 -10.41 -3.02 3.97
CA GLY A 367 -9.63 -2.78 2.76
C GLY A 367 -9.99 -3.77 1.66
N PHE A 368 -9.40 -3.55 0.49
CA PHE A 368 -9.60 -4.40 -0.68
C PHE A 368 -9.21 -5.86 -0.40
N GLN A 369 -10.04 -6.77 -0.87
CA GLN A 369 -9.78 -8.19 -0.84
C GLN A 369 -9.61 -8.68 -2.28
N ALA A 370 -8.37 -8.96 -2.69
CA ALA A 370 -8.06 -9.41 -4.05
C ALA A 370 -8.67 -10.81 -4.31
N GLU A 371 -8.95 -11.11 -5.57
CA GLU A 371 -9.43 -12.44 -5.96
C GLU A 371 -8.46 -13.53 -5.52
N HIS A 372 -8.98 -14.71 -5.20
CA HIS A 372 -8.25 -15.89 -4.72
C HIS A 372 -7.62 -15.79 -3.33
N THR A 373 -7.70 -14.64 -2.62
CA THR A 373 -7.20 -14.52 -1.24
C THR A 373 -8.14 -15.18 -0.22
N LEU A 374 -7.61 -15.53 0.96
CA LEU A 374 -8.45 -16.03 2.06
C LEU A 374 -9.46 -14.98 2.51
N GLY A 375 -9.02 -13.71 2.59
CA GLY A 375 -9.90 -12.60 2.93
C GLY A 375 -11.11 -12.52 2.00
N ARG A 376 -10.89 -12.62 0.67
CA ARG A 376 -11.97 -12.63 -0.32
C ARG A 376 -12.93 -13.80 -0.15
N ARG A 377 -12.41 -15.00 0.15
CA ARG A 377 -13.24 -16.19 0.40
C ARG A 377 -14.11 -16.03 1.65
N ILE A 378 -13.57 -15.47 2.72
CA ILE A 378 -14.32 -15.18 3.95
C ILE A 378 -15.36 -14.07 3.69
N GLU A 379 -14.95 -12.98 3.05
CA GLU A 379 -15.81 -11.84 2.71
C GLU A 379 -16.99 -12.24 1.82
N SER A 380 -16.77 -13.14 0.84
CA SER A 380 -17.83 -13.66 -0.04
C SER A 380 -18.80 -14.61 0.64
N GLY A 381 -18.63 -14.88 1.93
CA GLY A 381 -19.58 -15.67 2.72
C GLY A 381 -19.36 -17.18 2.69
N GLN A 382 -18.21 -17.69 2.22
CA GLN A 382 -17.94 -19.13 2.27
C GLN A 382 -18.08 -19.67 3.69
N GLU A 383 -18.88 -20.73 3.84
CA GLU A 383 -19.15 -21.34 5.15
C GLU A 383 -17.95 -22.14 5.68
N ARG A 384 -17.13 -22.67 4.78
CA ARG A 384 -15.91 -23.43 5.10
C ARG A 384 -14.74 -22.88 4.33
N VAL A 385 -13.67 -22.56 5.05
CA VAL A 385 -12.43 -22.01 4.47
C VAL A 385 -11.23 -22.84 4.92
N ARG A 386 -10.30 -23.09 4.00
CA ARG A 386 -9.09 -23.85 4.29
C ARG A 386 -7.87 -22.93 4.36
N PHE A 387 -7.19 -22.92 5.50
CA PHE A 387 -5.93 -22.21 5.74
C PHE A 387 -5.16 -22.88 6.90
N LEU A 388 -3.87 -22.57 7.04
CA LEU A 388 -2.96 -23.24 7.98
C LEU A 388 -3.02 -24.77 7.92
N GLY A 389 -3.34 -25.34 6.74
CA GLY A 389 -3.45 -26.79 6.53
C GLY A 389 -4.72 -27.45 7.04
N GLN A 390 -5.66 -26.70 7.62
CA GLN A 390 -6.91 -27.21 8.19
C GLN A 390 -8.13 -26.54 7.55
N GLU A 391 -9.27 -27.20 7.59
CA GLU A 391 -10.56 -26.63 7.23
C GLU A 391 -11.22 -26.05 8.47
N HIS A 392 -11.75 -24.83 8.36
CA HIS A 392 -12.43 -24.10 9.43
C HIS A 392 -13.86 -23.79 9.02
N GLU A 393 -14.83 -24.11 9.87
CA GLU A 393 -16.22 -23.70 9.72
C GLU A 393 -16.37 -22.25 10.19
N ARG A 394 -16.92 -21.39 9.32
CA ARG A 394 -17.19 -20.00 9.65
C ARG A 394 -18.54 -19.85 10.32
N ARG A 395 -18.56 -19.47 11.58
CA ARG A 395 -19.76 -19.09 12.36
C ARG A 395 -19.72 -17.63 12.78
N ALA A 396 -18.54 -17.01 12.77
CA ALA A 396 -18.38 -15.60 13.03
C ALA A 396 -19.14 -14.76 11.98
N GLU A 397 -19.68 -13.67 12.43
CA GLU A 397 -20.23 -12.61 11.54
C GLU A 397 -19.10 -12.03 10.70
N VAL A 398 -19.40 -11.63 9.45
CA VAL A 398 -18.43 -11.00 8.54
C VAL A 398 -19.02 -9.71 8.01
N GLU A 399 -18.24 -8.65 8.09
CA GLU A 399 -18.59 -7.34 7.52
C GLU A 399 -17.39 -6.73 6.78
N SER A 400 -17.70 -5.82 5.84
CA SER A 400 -16.72 -5.02 5.12
C SER A 400 -17.09 -3.55 5.20
N ILE A 401 -16.11 -2.71 5.54
CA ILE A 401 -16.21 -1.26 5.57
C ILE A 401 -15.26 -0.70 4.50
N THR A 402 -15.79 0.00 3.50
CA THR A 402 -15.00 0.54 2.39
C THR A 402 -14.46 1.93 2.64
N GLY A 403 -15.04 2.68 3.58
CA GLY A 403 -14.66 4.06 3.88
C GLY A 403 -13.27 4.23 4.49
N TYR A 404 -12.63 3.13 4.90
CA TYR A 404 -11.21 3.10 5.28
C TYR A 404 -10.28 2.82 4.09
N SER A 405 -10.72 2.76 2.85
CA SER A 405 -9.81 2.63 1.70
C SER A 405 -8.84 3.80 1.62
N ALA A 406 -7.56 3.52 1.42
CA ALA A 406 -6.56 4.56 1.23
C ALA A 406 -6.57 5.12 -0.21
N HIS A 407 -7.03 4.35 -1.19
CA HIS A 407 -7.11 4.80 -2.58
C HIS A 407 -8.34 5.66 -2.82
N ALA A 408 -8.18 6.64 -3.66
CA ALA A 408 -9.27 7.43 -4.21
C ALA A 408 -10.30 6.56 -4.96
N ASP A 409 -11.56 6.87 -4.79
CA ASP A 409 -12.64 6.26 -5.55
C ASP A 409 -12.83 6.92 -6.93
N ARG A 410 -13.85 6.46 -7.67
CA ARG A 410 -14.16 6.98 -9.01
C ARG A 410 -14.31 8.50 -9.04
N ASP A 411 -15.05 9.06 -8.10
CA ASP A 411 -15.37 10.49 -8.11
C ASP A 411 -14.19 11.33 -7.61
N GLU A 412 -13.42 10.80 -6.65
CA GLU A 412 -12.17 11.39 -6.16
C GLU A 412 -11.07 11.38 -7.24
N LEU A 413 -10.91 10.27 -8.00
CA LEU A 413 -10.00 10.18 -9.14
C LEU A 413 -10.38 11.19 -10.23
N ARG A 414 -11.66 11.32 -10.56
CA ARG A 414 -12.15 12.33 -11.49
C ARG A 414 -11.86 13.75 -11.00
N ALA A 415 -12.10 14.02 -9.72
CA ALA A 415 -11.79 15.32 -9.11
C ALA A 415 -10.28 15.61 -9.15
N TRP A 416 -9.43 14.61 -8.92
CA TRP A 416 -7.98 14.75 -9.01
C TRP A 416 -7.56 15.11 -10.44
N VAL A 417 -8.08 14.43 -11.47
CA VAL A 417 -7.81 14.75 -12.89
C VAL A 417 -8.20 16.20 -13.22
N ARG A 418 -9.37 16.65 -12.76
CA ARG A 418 -9.82 18.05 -12.99
C ARG A 418 -8.90 19.07 -12.33
N ARG A 419 -8.37 18.75 -11.16
CA ARG A 419 -7.46 19.62 -10.41
C ARG A 419 -6.06 19.74 -11.04
N LEU A 420 -5.67 18.89 -12.00
CA LEU A 420 -4.46 19.05 -12.81
C LEU A 420 -4.47 20.38 -13.57
N GLY A 421 -5.66 20.89 -13.92
CA GLY A 421 -5.90 22.28 -14.36
C GLY A 421 -5.24 22.67 -15.68
N GLY A 422 -4.82 21.72 -16.51
CA GLY A 422 -4.20 21.96 -17.81
C GLY A 422 -4.46 20.82 -18.81
N PRO A 423 -4.15 21.04 -20.10
CA PRO A 423 -4.29 19.99 -21.09
C PRO A 423 -3.33 18.82 -20.81
N ILE A 424 -3.84 17.62 -20.99
CA ILE A 424 -3.05 16.37 -20.96
C ILE A 424 -2.96 15.86 -22.39
N ARG A 425 -1.74 15.77 -22.92
CA ARG A 425 -1.52 15.33 -24.31
C ARG A 425 -1.75 13.84 -24.48
N ARG A 426 -1.18 13.05 -23.56
CA ARG A 426 -1.30 11.58 -23.53
C ARG A 426 -1.42 11.07 -22.10
N ALA A 427 -2.26 10.08 -21.87
CA ALA A 427 -2.40 9.40 -20.58
C ALA A 427 -2.25 7.88 -20.73
N PHE A 428 -1.53 7.28 -19.76
CA PHE A 428 -1.42 5.84 -19.57
C PHE A 428 -2.13 5.46 -18.28
N VAL A 429 -3.08 4.52 -18.40
CA VAL A 429 -3.85 4.03 -17.26
C VAL A 429 -3.22 2.73 -16.78
N VAL A 430 -2.83 2.69 -15.52
CA VAL A 430 -2.12 1.58 -14.88
C VAL A 430 -2.75 1.22 -13.54
N HIS A 431 -2.22 0.24 -12.83
CA HIS A 431 -2.53 -0.09 -11.45
C HIS A 431 -4.04 -0.30 -11.22
N GLY A 432 -4.61 -1.31 -11.88
CA GLY A 432 -6.03 -1.65 -11.76
C GLY A 432 -6.36 -2.98 -12.43
N GLU A 433 -7.46 -3.56 -12.01
CA GLU A 433 -8.09 -4.69 -12.70
C GLU A 433 -8.76 -4.20 -14.01
N PRO A 434 -8.98 -5.07 -15.01
CA PRO A 434 -9.50 -4.65 -16.31
C PRO A 434 -10.75 -3.73 -16.26
N PRO A 435 -11.78 -3.99 -15.42
CA PRO A 435 -12.94 -3.09 -15.34
C PRO A 435 -12.61 -1.69 -14.79
N ALA A 436 -11.62 -1.60 -13.88
CA ALA A 436 -11.19 -0.33 -13.30
C ALA A 436 -10.33 0.48 -14.29
N LEU A 437 -9.44 -0.21 -15.04
CA LEU A 437 -8.66 0.40 -16.12
C LEU A 437 -9.56 1.02 -17.18
N GLU A 438 -10.60 0.31 -17.62
CA GLU A 438 -11.58 0.80 -18.59
C GLU A 438 -12.35 2.01 -18.05
N ALA A 439 -12.77 1.97 -16.79
CA ALA A 439 -13.48 3.07 -16.14
C ALA A 439 -12.60 4.33 -16.04
N MET A 440 -11.32 4.19 -15.65
CA MET A 440 -10.39 5.32 -15.60
C MET A 440 -10.12 5.89 -17.00
N ALA A 441 -9.95 5.03 -17.99
CA ALA A 441 -9.78 5.47 -19.38
C ALA A 441 -11.03 6.24 -19.89
N ALA A 442 -12.22 5.85 -19.48
CA ALA A 442 -13.45 6.59 -19.78
C ALA A 442 -13.47 7.96 -19.09
N ILE A 443 -13.13 8.03 -17.79
CA ILE A 443 -13.01 9.28 -17.03
C ILE A 443 -12.07 10.26 -17.76
N LEU A 444 -10.88 9.82 -18.15
CA LEU A 444 -9.89 10.66 -18.83
C LEU A 444 -10.42 11.20 -20.16
N ARG A 445 -11.12 10.37 -20.96
CA ARG A 445 -11.72 10.80 -22.24
C ARG A 445 -12.83 11.81 -22.03
N GLU A 446 -13.68 11.62 -21.02
CA GLU A 446 -14.73 12.57 -20.62
C GLU A 446 -14.15 13.90 -20.15
N GLU A 447 -12.98 13.89 -19.49
CA GLU A 447 -12.25 15.09 -19.08
C GLU A 447 -11.38 15.70 -20.21
N GLY A 448 -11.54 15.20 -21.46
CA GLY A 448 -10.97 15.82 -22.67
C GLY A 448 -9.60 15.26 -23.12
N VAL A 449 -9.06 14.22 -22.48
CA VAL A 449 -7.82 13.59 -22.91
C VAL A 449 -8.06 12.73 -24.14
N ARG A 450 -7.42 13.06 -25.27
CA ARG A 450 -7.67 12.37 -26.55
C ARG A 450 -6.87 11.09 -26.73
N ASP A 451 -5.60 11.06 -26.30
CA ASP A 451 -4.71 9.90 -26.39
C ASP A 451 -4.63 9.20 -25.04
N VAL A 452 -5.55 8.26 -24.82
CA VAL A 452 -5.62 7.45 -23.59
C VAL A 452 -5.27 6.01 -23.94
N ARG A 453 -4.26 5.46 -23.27
CA ARG A 453 -3.73 4.11 -23.47
C ARG A 453 -3.85 3.29 -22.20
N VAL A 454 -4.09 2.00 -22.34
CA VAL A 454 -3.98 0.99 -21.29
C VAL A 454 -2.85 0.05 -21.70
N PRO A 455 -1.63 0.23 -21.16
CA PRO A 455 -0.48 -0.55 -21.59
C PRO A 455 -0.54 -1.98 -21.11
N SER A 456 0.04 -2.87 -21.90
CA SER A 456 0.31 -4.25 -21.53
C SER A 456 1.70 -4.41 -20.92
N HIS A 457 1.93 -5.51 -20.18
CA HIS A 457 3.25 -5.83 -19.64
C HIS A 457 4.33 -5.89 -20.71
N GLY A 458 5.41 -5.15 -20.55
CA GLY A 458 6.53 -5.06 -21.51
C GLY A 458 6.30 -4.10 -22.68
N GLU A 459 5.13 -3.47 -22.77
CA GLU A 459 4.84 -2.54 -23.86
C GLU A 459 5.62 -1.23 -23.70
N SER A 460 6.15 -0.72 -24.83
CA SER A 460 6.97 0.49 -24.87
C SER A 460 6.36 1.54 -25.80
N PHE A 461 6.49 2.81 -25.42
CA PHE A 461 6.00 3.94 -26.19
C PHE A 461 7.08 5.02 -26.33
N GLU A 462 7.20 5.56 -27.53
CA GLU A 462 7.91 6.83 -27.76
C GLU A 462 6.99 8.00 -27.34
N LEU A 463 7.53 8.94 -26.56
CA LEU A 463 6.76 10.03 -25.97
C LEU A 463 6.88 11.34 -26.75
#